data_ccff7f427c23381854f7ba25a89c256d
#
_entry.id   ccff7f427c23381854f7ba25a89c256d
#
_cell.length_a   1.000
_cell.length_b   1.000
_cell.length_c   1.000
_cell.angle_alpha   90.00
_cell.angle_beta   90.00
_cell.angle_gamma   90.00
#
_symmetry.space_group_name_H-M   'P 1'
#
loop_
_entity.id
_entity.type
_entity.pdbx_description
1 polymer ?
#
loop_
_entity_poly.entity_id
_entity_poly.type
_entity_poly.pdbx_seq_one_letter_code
_entity_poly.pdbx_strand_id
1 'polypeptide(L)'
;RVIHAAWQDPQIEAARRLPLGSVRREYDHWEQMAAQQARDSQLEQRMANELEQWEHGLENRHHQPPFLHAHAEHEANKQMLNPLKVLTSGVEQRGTVPFYSGGKWRFAERKTWWDDYTDPTPVVVGHYWRRVRKIDRSTVDKGDPDLFAKTHPFAWHGKLGNVFCVDFSAGGRWAERKAGDTVGHNYKLAALRWPERQIQFDDASVHATTR
;
A
#
# COMPACT_ATOMS: atom_id res chain seq x y z
N ARG A 1 -11.54 11.70 -10.01
CA ARG A 1 -10.07 11.54 -10.01
C ARG A 1 -9.71 10.06 -10.14
N VAL A 2 -8.60 9.77 -10.83
CA VAL A 2 -8.05 8.41 -10.91
C VAL A 2 -6.56 8.50 -10.61
N ILE A 3 -6.06 7.63 -9.74
CA ILE A 3 -4.64 7.55 -9.40
C ILE A 3 -4.27 6.11 -9.06
N HIS A 4 -2.98 5.75 -9.17
CA HIS A 4 -2.56 4.37 -8.92
C HIS A 4 -2.77 3.95 -7.46
N ALA A 5 -2.28 4.72 -6.48
CA ALA A 5 -2.39 4.36 -5.07
C ALA A 5 -2.99 5.45 -4.18
N ALA A 6 -2.39 6.62 -4.04
CA ALA A 6 -2.86 7.62 -3.08
C ALA A 6 -3.03 9.00 -3.72
N TRP A 7 -4.15 9.68 -3.42
CA TRP A 7 -4.34 11.08 -3.75
C TRP A 7 -3.91 11.93 -2.56
N GLN A 8 -2.75 12.55 -2.68
CA GLN A 8 -2.19 13.44 -1.68
C GLN A 8 -1.82 14.76 -2.36
N ASP A 9 -2.47 15.86 -1.99
CA ASP A 9 -2.33 17.13 -2.71
C ASP A 9 -0.88 17.63 -2.79
N PRO A 10 -0.04 17.58 -1.74
CA PRO A 10 1.34 17.99 -1.85
C PRO A 10 2.14 17.18 -2.87
N GLN A 11 1.93 15.85 -2.94
CA GLN A 11 2.60 14.97 -3.87
C GLN A 11 2.08 15.12 -5.31
N ILE A 12 0.78 15.39 -5.46
CA ILE A 12 0.18 15.74 -6.76
C ILE A 12 0.80 17.03 -7.29
N GLU A 13 0.92 18.06 -6.45
CA GLU A 13 1.53 19.33 -6.87
C GLU A 13 3.03 19.18 -7.21
N ALA A 14 3.76 18.36 -6.45
CA ALA A 14 5.14 18.03 -6.79
C ALA A 14 5.23 17.36 -8.17
N ALA A 15 4.38 16.35 -8.43
CA ALA A 15 4.35 15.64 -9.71
C ALA A 15 3.93 16.54 -10.89
N ARG A 16 2.98 17.46 -10.70
CA ARG A 16 2.53 18.41 -11.73
C ARG A 16 3.62 19.38 -12.21
N ARG A 17 4.57 19.69 -11.33
CA ARG A 17 5.69 20.59 -11.65
C ARG A 17 6.81 19.92 -12.41
N LEU A 18 6.75 18.60 -12.60
CA LEU A 18 7.80 17.87 -13.29
C LEU A 18 7.81 18.21 -14.78
N PRO A 19 9.00 18.52 -15.35
CA PRO A 19 9.14 18.62 -16.78
C PRO A 19 8.75 17.32 -17.49
N LEU A 20 8.16 17.44 -18.66
CA LEU A 20 7.78 16.27 -19.44
C LEU A 20 9.00 15.38 -19.70
N GLY A 21 8.87 14.08 -19.47
CA GLY A 21 9.94 13.10 -19.66
C GLY A 21 10.96 13.01 -18.50
N SER A 22 10.82 13.83 -17.43
CA SER A 22 11.79 13.83 -16.32
C SER A 22 11.47 12.85 -15.18
N VAL A 23 10.37 12.13 -15.23
CA VAL A 23 9.85 11.32 -14.11
C VAL A 23 10.91 10.41 -13.49
N ARG A 24 11.69 9.67 -14.30
CA ARG A 24 12.74 8.78 -13.80
C ARG A 24 13.86 9.55 -13.09
N ARG A 25 14.36 10.62 -13.70
CA ARG A 25 15.40 11.45 -13.11
C ARG A 25 14.97 12.03 -11.77
N GLU A 26 13.75 12.54 -11.68
CA GLU A 26 13.21 13.13 -10.45
C GLU A 26 12.95 12.06 -9.39
N TYR A 27 12.49 10.88 -9.79
CA TYR A 27 12.38 9.73 -8.88
C TYR A 27 13.74 9.42 -8.24
N ASP A 28 14.78 9.26 -9.06
CA ASP A 28 16.13 8.95 -8.59
C ASP A 28 16.71 10.09 -7.72
N HIS A 29 16.40 11.34 -8.05
CA HIS A 29 16.78 12.50 -7.24
C HIS A 29 16.16 12.47 -5.84
N TRP A 30 14.85 12.21 -5.73
CA TRP A 30 14.19 12.08 -4.41
C TRP A 30 14.70 10.90 -3.60
N GLU A 31 15.05 9.78 -4.25
CA GLU A 31 15.70 8.66 -3.55
C GLU A 31 17.05 9.05 -2.96
N GLN A 32 17.85 9.80 -3.73
CA GLN A 32 19.14 10.31 -3.25
C GLN A 32 18.97 11.28 -2.09
N MET A 33 17.98 12.18 -2.17
CA MET A 33 17.68 13.11 -1.08
C MET A 33 17.23 12.40 0.19
N ALA A 34 16.38 11.39 0.07
CA ALA A 34 15.96 10.58 1.21
C ALA A 34 17.12 9.83 1.86
N ALA A 35 18.01 9.26 1.05
CA ALA A 35 19.22 8.62 1.54
C ALA A 35 20.18 9.61 2.22
N GLN A 36 20.35 10.80 1.64
CA GLN A 36 21.17 11.84 2.27
C GLN A 36 20.60 12.27 3.61
N GLN A 37 19.28 12.52 3.68
CA GLN A 37 18.62 12.87 4.93
C GLN A 37 18.80 11.77 6.01
N ALA A 38 18.74 10.49 5.64
CA ALA A 38 18.99 9.39 6.56
C ALA A 38 20.42 9.42 7.13
N ARG A 39 21.44 9.76 6.33
CA ARG A 39 22.81 9.94 6.80
C ARG A 39 22.96 11.16 7.71
N ASP A 40 22.44 12.32 7.28
CA ASP A 40 22.56 13.57 8.02
C ASP A 40 21.88 13.52 9.39
N SER A 41 20.77 12.77 9.50
CA SER A 41 20.05 12.51 10.75
C SER A 41 20.62 11.36 11.57
N GLN A 42 21.74 10.77 11.17
CA GLN A 42 22.34 9.57 11.80
C GLN A 42 21.37 8.38 11.89
N LEU A 43 20.37 8.33 11.03
CA LEU A 43 19.36 7.27 11.05
C LEU A 43 19.97 5.89 10.77
N GLU A 44 20.91 5.81 9.83
CA GLU A 44 21.63 4.58 9.50
C GLU A 44 22.40 4.04 10.74
N GLN A 45 23.05 4.91 11.50
CA GLN A 45 23.76 4.51 12.73
C GLN A 45 22.76 4.03 13.80
N ARG A 46 21.64 4.72 13.98
CA ARG A 46 20.59 4.30 14.92
C ARG A 46 20.02 2.92 14.54
N MET A 47 19.82 2.65 13.25
CA MET A 47 19.39 1.34 12.77
C MET A 47 20.43 0.25 13.07
N ALA A 48 21.71 0.53 12.84
CA ALA A 48 22.77 -0.41 13.15
C ALA A 48 22.79 -0.77 14.65
N ASN A 49 22.69 0.25 15.52
CA ASN A 49 22.65 0.05 16.96
C ASN A 49 21.43 -0.77 17.44
N GLU A 50 20.27 -0.62 16.76
CA GLU A 50 19.09 -1.46 17.06
C GLU A 50 19.34 -2.93 16.71
N LEU A 51 20.03 -3.21 15.60
CA LEU A 51 20.35 -4.59 15.17
C LEU A 51 21.44 -5.22 16.00
N GLU A 52 22.40 -4.47 16.54
CA GLU A 52 23.42 -5.01 17.45
C GLU A 52 22.81 -5.65 18.71
N GLN A 53 21.63 -5.18 19.10
CA GLN A 53 20.88 -5.70 20.25
C GLN A 53 19.96 -6.87 19.90
N TRP A 54 19.91 -7.28 18.62
CA TRP A 54 19.05 -8.34 18.12
C TRP A 54 19.87 -9.46 17.47
N GLU A 55 19.87 -10.64 18.08
CA GLU A 55 20.71 -11.78 17.66
C GLU A 55 20.28 -12.45 16.36
N HIS A 56 19.07 -12.17 15.89
CA HIS A 56 18.49 -12.80 14.70
C HIS A 56 18.38 -11.82 13.53
N GLY A 57 18.47 -12.32 12.31
CA GLY A 57 18.18 -11.51 11.12
C GLY A 57 16.68 -11.17 11.03
N LEU A 58 16.36 -10.03 10.40
CA LEU A 58 14.97 -9.61 10.18
C LEU A 58 14.22 -10.52 9.19
N GLU A 59 14.92 -11.36 8.45
CA GLU A 59 14.38 -12.38 7.55
C GLU A 59 13.90 -13.64 8.31
N ASN A 60 14.32 -13.81 9.57
CA ASN A 60 13.95 -14.96 10.36
C ASN A 60 12.52 -14.82 10.91
N ARG A 61 11.56 -15.48 10.24
CA ARG A 61 10.14 -15.45 10.60
C ARG A 61 9.83 -15.97 12.01
N HIS A 62 10.64 -16.91 12.51
CA HIS A 62 10.38 -17.59 13.78
C HIS A 62 10.77 -16.77 15.01
N HIS A 63 11.51 -15.69 14.82
CA HIS A 63 11.96 -14.82 15.90
C HIS A 63 11.47 -13.40 15.63
N GLN A 64 10.40 -13.01 16.33
CA GLN A 64 9.86 -11.66 16.24
C GLN A 64 10.76 -10.69 16.97
N PRO A 65 11.30 -9.66 16.29
CA PRO A 65 12.12 -8.65 16.94
C PRO A 65 11.25 -7.74 17.85
N PRO A 66 11.88 -7.04 18.79
CA PRO A 66 11.23 -5.90 19.43
C PRO A 66 10.88 -4.84 18.37
N PHE A 67 10.06 -3.84 18.73
CA PHE A 67 9.78 -2.77 17.77
C PHE A 67 11.02 -1.90 17.58
N LEU A 68 11.56 -1.87 16.36
CA LEU A 68 12.76 -1.14 16.00
C LEU A 68 12.38 0.24 15.47
N HIS A 69 12.53 1.26 16.29
CA HIS A 69 12.04 2.63 16.01
C HIS A 69 12.78 3.31 14.87
N ALA A 70 14.10 3.14 14.75
CA ALA A 70 14.89 3.70 13.66
C ALA A 70 14.57 2.99 12.34
N HIS A 71 14.34 1.67 12.37
CA HIS A 71 13.88 0.93 11.19
C HIS A 71 12.49 1.40 10.74
N ALA A 72 11.55 1.61 11.67
CA ALA A 72 10.23 2.15 11.36
C ALA A 72 10.31 3.53 10.71
N GLU A 73 11.18 4.40 11.24
CA GLU A 73 11.44 5.72 10.68
C GLU A 73 12.03 5.63 9.28
N HIS A 74 13.03 4.77 9.08
CA HIS A 74 13.66 4.57 7.78
C HIS A 74 12.66 4.05 6.73
N GLU A 75 11.89 3.02 7.07
CA GLU A 75 10.90 2.44 6.15
C GLU A 75 9.84 3.48 5.75
N ALA A 76 9.28 4.22 6.72
CA ALA A 76 8.31 5.27 6.45
C ALA A 76 8.92 6.41 5.61
N ASN A 77 10.12 6.90 5.97
CA ASN A 77 10.79 7.97 5.23
C ASN A 77 11.13 7.55 3.79
N LYS A 78 11.60 6.33 3.59
CA LYS A 78 11.91 5.79 2.26
C LYS A 78 10.68 5.79 1.34
N GLN A 79 9.48 5.64 1.88
CA GLN A 79 8.24 5.74 1.14
C GLN A 79 7.78 7.19 0.98
N MET A 80 7.76 7.96 2.07
CA MET A 80 7.08 9.25 2.12
C MET A 80 7.89 10.42 1.56
N LEU A 81 9.22 10.34 1.53
CA LEU A 81 10.09 11.41 1.02
C LEU A 81 10.18 11.42 -0.52
N ASN A 82 9.65 10.41 -1.20
CA ASN A 82 9.55 10.39 -2.64
C ASN A 82 8.08 10.56 -3.07
N PRO A 83 7.68 11.73 -3.59
CA PRO A 83 6.29 11.97 -3.99
C PRO A 83 5.74 10.94 -4.98
N LEU A 84 6.54 10.47 -5.93
CA LEU A 84 6.10 9.47 -6.89
C LEU A 84 5.82 8.12 -6.24
N LYS A 85 6.57 7.73 -5.21
CA LYS A 85 6.25 6.52 -4.43
C LYS A 85 4.90 6.66 -3.72
N VAL A 86 4.62 7.79 -3.10
CA VAL A 86 3.33 8.00 -2.44
C VAL A 86 2.19 7.86 -3.44
N LEU A 87 2.29 8.47 -4.62
CA LEU A 87 1.26 8.40 -5.65
C LEU A 87 1.08 6.98 -6.25
N THR A 88 2.15 6.17 -6.27
CA THR A 88 2.16 4.85 -6.91
C THR A 88 2.15 3.66 -5.94
N SER A 89 2.54 3.85 -4.68
CA SER A 89 2.61 2.77 -3.68
C SER A 89 1.87 3.09 -2.38
N GLY A 90 1.33 4.31 -2.26
CA GLY A 90 0.49 4.72 -1.13
C GLY A 90 1.23 5.40 0.00
N VAL A 91 0.47 5.75 1.03
CA VAL A 91 0.95 6.40 2.24
C VAL A 91 1.37 5.33 3.24
N GLU A 92 2.56 5.48 3.81
CA GLU A 92 3.05 4.66 4.91
C GLU A 92 3.31 5.51 6.16
N GLN A 93 3.19 4.87 7.30
CA GLN A 93 3.48 5.45 8.61
C GLN A 93 4.25 4.44 9.46
N ARG A 94 4.86 4.90 10.54
CA ARG A 94 5.44 3.99 11.54
C ARG A 94 4.33 3.12 12.11
N GLY A 95 4.56 1.81 12.16
CA GLY A 95 3.68 0.87 12.83
C GLY A 95 3.74 1.00 14.36
N THR A 96 2.97 0.17 15.03
CA THR A 96 2.98 0.05 16.50
C THR A 96 3.55 -1.28 16.97
N VAL A 97 3.51 -2.29 16.11
CA VAL A 97 4.04 -3.64 16.33
C VAL A 97 4.74 -4.11 15.07
N PRO A 98 5.82 -4.92 15.18
CA PRO A 98 6.42 -5.52 14.01
C PRO A 98 5.49 -6.57 13.40
N PHE A 99 5.51 -6.69 12.07
CA PHE A 99 4.79 -7.73 11.35
C PHE A 99 5.66 -8.33 10.26
N TYR A 100 5.46 -9.62 9.97
CA TYR A 100 6.22 -10.31 8.93
C TYR A 100 5.50 -10.22 7.59
N SER A 101 6.15 -9.65 6.58
CA SER A 101 5.58 -9.53 5.24
C SER A 101 6.67 -9.40 4.19
N GLY A 102 6.50 -10.11 3.06
CA GLY A 102 7.45 -10.05 1.96
C GLY A 102 8.84 -10.56 2.34
N GLY A 103 8.92 -11.61 3.14
CA GLY A 103 10.16 -12.30 3.50
C GLY A 103 10.96 -11.64 4.62
N LYS A 104 10.42 -10.63 5.32
CA LYS A 104 11.11 -10.01 6.47
C LYS A 104 10.15 -9.32 7.43
N TRP A 105 10.64 -9.04 8.64
CA TRP A 105 9.97 -8.19 9.61
C TRP A 105 9.95 -6.74 9.14
N ARG A 106 8.78 -6.10 9.30
CA ARG A 106 8.48 -4.73 8.92
C ARG A 106 8.03 -3.94 10.14
N PHE A 107 8.29 -2.63 10.11
CA PHE A 107 8.03 -1.70 11.20
C PHE A 107 7.22 -0.48 10.75
N ALA A 108 7.11 -0.25 9.43
CA ALA A 108 6.19 0.72 8.85
C ALA A 108 5.00 0.00 8.22
N GLU A 109 3.84 0.58 8.35
CA GLU A 109 2.57 0.05 7.84
C GLU A 109 1.90 1.02 6.88
N ARG A 110 1.07 0.51 6.00
CA ARG A 110 0.25 1.33 5.11
C ARG A 110 -0.84 2.04 5.89
N LYS A 111 -1.01 3.34 5.60
CA LYS A 111 -2.08 4.16 6.16
C LYS A 111 -3.31 4.13 5.24
N THR A 112 -4.49 4.08 5.83
CA THR A 112 -5.76 4.33 5.16
C THR A 112 -5.95 5.83 4.89
N TRP A 113 -5.14 6.39 3.99
CA TRP A 113 -5.08 7.83 3.70
C TRP A 113 -6.45 8.43 3.35
N TRP A 114 -7.35 7.63 2.86
CA TRP A 114 -8.72 8.04 2.51
C TRP A 114 -9.57 8.42 3.73
N ASP A 115 -9.18 8.02 4.94
CA ASP A 115 -9.86 8.44 6.17
C ASP A 115 -9.55 9.90 6.52
N ASP A 116 -8.48 10.46 5.96
CA ASP A 116 -8.12 11.87 6.07
C ASP A 116 -8.55 12.70 4.82
N TYR A 117 -9.03 12.04 3.77
CA TYR A 117 -9.44 12.70 2.54
C TYR A 117 -10.78 13.42 2.72
N THR A 118 -10.78 14.75 2.56
CA THR A 118 -11.94 15.63 2.82
C THR A 118 -12.45 16.39 1.60
N ASP A 119 -11.78 16.26 0.45
CA ASP A 119 -12.29 16.84 -0.80
C ASP A 119 -13.50 16.03 -1.29
N PRO A 120 -14.62 16.67 -1.71
CA PRO A 120 -15.82 15.98 -2.15
C PRO A 120 -15.68 15.23 -3.48
N THR A 121 -14.62 15.49 -4.25
CA THR A 121 -14.40 14.85 -5.55
C THR A 121 -14.10 13.37 -5.38
N PRO A 122 -14.83 12.45 -6.01
CA PRO A 122 -14.55 11.03 -5.94
C PRO A 122 -13.17 10.66 -6.47
N VAL A 123 -12.52 9.68 -5.81
CA VAL A 123 -11.21 9.14 -6.20
C VAL A 123 -11.31 7.63 -6.42
N VAL A 124 -10.84 7.17 -7.57
CA VAL A 124 -10.68 5.75 -7.87
C VAL A 124 -9.20 5.39 -7.80
N VAL A 125 -8.88 4.34 -7.07
CA VAL A 125 -7.51 3.85 -6.86
C VAL A 125 -7.39 2.37 -7.15
N GLY A 126 -6.15 1.91 -7.37
CA GLY A 126 -5.77 0.49 -7.41
C GLY A 126 -4.82 0.11 -6.27
N HIS A 127 -3.84 -0.73 -6.55
CA HIS A 127 -2.66 -1.07 -5.73
C HIS A 127 -2.92 -1.85 -4.43
N TYR A 128 -4.01 -1.61 -3.71
CA TYR A 128 -4.20 -2.09 -2.33
C TYR A 128 -4.77 -3.50 -2.22
N TRP A 129 -4.89 -4.23 -3.30
CA TRP A 129 -5.25 -5.65 -3.32
C TRP A 129 -6.53 -5.94 -2.52
N ARG A 130 -7.59 -5.19 -2.82
CA ARG A 130 -8.93 -5.46 -2.29
C ARG A 130 -9.40 -6.84 -2.71
N ARG A 131 -10.28 -7.45 -1.93
CA ARG A 131 -10.78 -8.79 -2.21
C ARG A 131 -12.28 -8.84 -2.27
N VAL A 132 -12.79 -9.74 -3.11
CA VAL A 132 -14.23 -10.01 -3.22
C VAL A 132 -14.74 -10.76 -1.99
N ARG A 133 -13.87 -11.58 -1.38
CA ARG A 133 -14.20 -12.39 -0.19
C ARG A 133 -13.15 -12.16 0.90
N LYS A 134 -13.59 -12.23 2.14
CA LYS A 134 -12.65 -12.29 3.27
C LYS A 134 -11.91 -13.63 3.22
N ILE A 135 -10.61 -13.57 3.43
CA ILE A 135 -9.75 -14.76 3.56
C ILE A 135 -9.01 -14.67 4.88
N ASP A 136 -8.57 -15.80 5.38
CA ASP A 136 -7.58 -15.83 6.45
C ASP A 136 -6.22 -15.35 5.91
N ARG A 137 -5.77 -14.18 6.35
CA ARG A 137 -4.53 -13.56 5.88
C ARG A 137 -3.29 -14.30 6.33
N SER A 138 -3.38 -15.10 7.42
CA SER A 138 -2.28 -15.94 7.88
C SER A 138 -1.87 -16.99 6.85
N THR A 139 -2.84 -17.45 6.04
CA THR A 139 -2.60 -18.45 4.98
C THR A 139 -1.85 -17.91 3.76
N VAL A 140 -1.75 -16.59 3.62
CA VAL A 140 -1.11 -15.91 2.47
C VAL A 140 0.13 -15.12 2.85
N ASP A 141 0.69 -15.42 4.02
CA ASP A 141 1.95 -14.83 4.50
C ASP A 141 1.95 -13.28 4.52
N LYS A 142 0.81 -12.69 4.89
CA LYS A 142 0.63 -11.25 5.02
C LYS A 142 0.33 -10.88 6.46
N GLY A 143 1.34 -10.43 7.18
CA GLY A 143 1.22 -9.92 8.55
C GLY A 143 0.81 -8.45 8.64
N ASP A 144 0.79 -7.72 7.50
CA ASP A 144 0.38 -6.32 7.46
C ASP A 144 -1.12 -6.17 7.79
N PRO A 145 -1.55 -5.05 8.39
CA PRO A 145 -2.96 -4.77 8.66
C PRO A 145 -3.82 -4.82 7.39
N ASP A 146 -5.02 -5.40 7.49
CA ASP A 146 -5.98 -5.40 6.39
C ASP A 146 -6.69 -4.04 6.31
N LEU A 147 -6.33 -3.24 5.31
CA LEU A 147 -6.89 -1.91 5.07
C LEU A 147 -8.40 -1.92 4.80
N PHE A 148 -8.96 -3.07 4.39
CA PHE A 148 -10.39 -3.24 4.08
C PHE A 148 -11.13 -4.14 5.06
N ALA A 149 -10.56 -4.43 6.24
CA ALA A 149 -11.15 -5.33 7.22
C ALA A 149 -12.60 -4.97 7.60
N LYS A 150 -12.89 -3.67 7.63
CA LYS A 150 -14.21 -3.11 7.99
C LYS A 150 -15.03 -2.64 6.77
N THR A 151 -14.52 -2.84 5.54
CA THR A 151 -15.15 -2.33 4.32
C THR A 151 -15.78 -3.48 3.55
N HIS A 152 -17.06 -3.35 3.19
CA HIS A 152 -17.71 -4.30 2.30
C HIS A 152 -17.01 -4.30 0.92
N PRO A 153 -16.83 -5.45 0.24
CA PRO A 153 -16.10 -5.53 -1.03
C PRO A 153 -16.54 -4.54 -2.11
N PHE A 154 -17.79 -4.13 -2.13
CA PHE A 154 -18.33 -3.21 -3.15
C PHE A 154 -18.64 -1.81 -2.59
N ALA A 155 -18.27 -1.52 -1.34
CA ALA A 155 -18.51 -0.21 -0.76
C ALA A 155 -17.44 0.80 -1.14
N TRP A 156 -17.87 2.03 -1.39
CA TRP A 156 -17.02 3.20 -1.32
C TRP A 156 -16.56 3.37 0.14
N HIS A 157 -15.38 3.92 0.35
CA HIS A 157 -14.77 4.02 1.66
C HIS A 157 -14.14 5.40 1.87
N GLY A 158 -13.50 5.57 3.03
CA GLY A 158 -12.93 6.84 3.48
C GLY A 158 -13.94 7.74 4.18
N LYS A 159 -13.45 8.85 4.70
CA LYS A 159 -14.22 9.78 5.56
C LYS A 159 -15.53 10.27 4.95
N LEU A 160 -15.53 10.54 3.65
CA LEU A 160 -16.72 11.00 2.91
C LEU A 160 -17.39 9.89 2.10
N GLY A 161 -16.92 8.64 2.17
CA GLY A 161 -17.44 7.55 1.34
C GLY A 161 -17.31 7.82 -0.16
N ASN A 162 -16.21 8.44 -0.57
CA ASN A 162 -15.98 8.87 -1.95
C ASN A 162 -14.65 8.39 -2.54
N VAL A 163 -13.97 7.43 -1.88
CA VAL A 163 -12.82 6.72 -2.43
C VAL A 163 -13.21 5.29 -2.77
N PHE A 164 -12.78 4.78 -3.91
CA PHE A 164 -13.05 3.41 -4.33
C PHE A 164 -11.77 2.74 -4.83
N CYS A 165 -11.38 1.63 -4.19
CA CYS A 165 -10.31 0.79 -4.70
C CYS A 165 -10.88 -0.22 -5.68
N VAL A 166 -10.43 -0.18 -6.95
CA VAL A 166 -10.87 -1.07 -8.02
C VAL A 166 -9.96 -2.28 -8.24
N ASP A 167 -8.85 -2.35 -7.52
CA ASP A 167 -7.92 -3.47 -7.60
C ASP A 167 -8.39 -4.66 -6.74
N PHE A 168 -9.00 -5.65 -7.38
CA PHE A 168 -9.41 -6.90 -6.77
C PHE A 168 -8.35 -8.00 -6.91
N SER A 169 -7.08 -7.59 -6.91
CA SER A 169 -5.93 -8.51 -6.76
C SER A 169 -5.76 -9.52 -7.90
N ALA A 170 -6.09 -9.15 -9.14
CA ALA A 170 -6.01 -10.07 -10.28
C ALA A 170 -4.67 -10.83 -10.39
N GLY A 171 -3.55 -10.20 -9.96
CA GLY A 171 -2.24 -10.84 -9.88
C GLY A 171 -2.17 -12.05 -8.93
N GLY A 172 -3.05 -12.11 -7.93
CA GLY A 172 -3.14 -13.25 -7.00
C GLY A 172 -3.61 -14.57 -7.63
N ARG A 173 -4.17 -14.52 -8.84
CA ARG A 173 -4.52 -15.73 -9.62
C ARG A 173 -3.34 -16.63 -9.90
N TRP A 174 -2.14 -16.09 -9.92
CA TRP A 174 -0.95 -16.91 -10.02
C TRP A 174 -0.82 -17.88 -8.83
N ALA A 175 -1.13 -17.41 -7.62
CA ALA A 175 -1.13 -18.24 -6.42
C ALA A 175 -2.24 -19.30 -6.47
N GLU A 176 -3.45 -18.96 -6.91
CA GLU A 176 -4.54 -19.92 -7.13
C GLU A 176 -4.11 -21.03 -8.10
N ARG A 177 -3.53 -20.67 -9.26
CA ARG A 177 -3.01 -21.67 -10.21
C ARG A 177 -1.95 -22.58 -9.61
N LYS A 178 -1.02 -22.02 -8.86
CA LYS A 178 0.06 -22.77 -8.22
C LYS A 178 -0.45 -23.74 -7.15
N ALA A 179 -1.51 -23.36 -6.43
CA ALA A 179 -2.16 -24.19 -5.42
C ALA A 179 -3.12 -25.24 -6.01
N GLY A 180 -3.44 -25.17 -7.31
CA GLY A 180 -4.46 -26.02 -7.93
C GLY A 180 -5.90 -25.59 -7.63
N ASP A 181 -6.09 -24.38 -7.11
CA ASP A 181 -7.40 -23.83 -6.80
C ASP A 181 -8.14 -23.34 -8.05
N THR A 182 -9.46 -23.12 -7.90
CA THR A 182 -10.27 -22.50 -8.96
C THR A 182 -9.82 -21.07 -9.19
N VAL A 183 -9.26 -20.78 -10.36
CA VAL A 183 -8.77 -19.46 -10.74
C VAL A 183 -9.93 -18.46 -10.80
N GLY A 184 -9.74 -17.29 -10.19
CA GLY A 184 -10.74 -16.23 -10.13
C GLY A 184 -11.77 -16.39 -9.00
N HIS A 185 -11.56 -17.36 -8.09
CA HIS A 185 -12.41 -17.51 -6.92
C HIS A 185 -12.23 -16.36 -5.91
N ASN A 186 -10.97 -16.05 -5.56
CA ASN A 186 -10.63 -15.00 -4.59
C ASN A 186 -10.11 -13.72 -5.26
N TYR A 187 -9.57 -13.84 -6.46
CA TYR A 187 -8.87 -12.76 -7.17
C TYR A 187 -9.50 -12.52 -8.52
N LYS A 188 -9.94 -11.30 -8.77
CA LYS A 188 -10.66 -10.92 -9.98
C LYS A 188 -10.03 -9.71 -10.65
N LEU A 189 -10.11 -9.65 -11.99
CA LEU A 189 -9.92 -8.39 -12.69
C LEU A 189 -11.26 -7.65 -12.67
N ALA A 190 -11.19 -6.36 -12.34
CA ALA A 190 -12.38 -5.54 -12.19
C ALA A 190 -12.27 -4.23 -12.96
N ALA A 191 -13.41 -3.72 -13.42
CA ALA A 191 -13.58 -2.39 -13.99
C ALA A 191 -14.72 -1.67 -13.31
N LEU A 192 -14.49 -0.41 -12.90
CA LEU A 192 -15.54 0.47 -12.39
C LEU A 192 -16.16 1.24 -13.55
N ARG A 193 -17.46 1.07 -13.75
CA ARG A 193 -18.25 1.88 -14.68
C ARG A 193 -18.69 3.17 -14.00
N TRP A 194 -18.39 4.28 -14.64
CA TRP A 194 -18.75 5.62 -14.19
C TRP A 194 -19.53 6.36 -15.26
N PRO A 195 -20.62 7.05 -14.95
CA PRO A 195 -21.15 7.40 -13.62
C PRO A 195 -22.09 6.37 -12.99
N GLU A 196 -22.31 5.20 -13.59
CA GLU A 196 -23.29 4.18 -13.15
C GLU A 196 -22.97 3.60 -11.79
N ARG A 197 -21.75 3.76 -11.29
CA ARG A 197 -21.26 3.18 -10.04
C ARG A 197 -21.47 1.67 -9.96
N GLN A 198 -21.13 1.00 -11.03
CA GLN A 198 -21.17 -0.45 -11.14
C GLN A 198 -19.76 -1.00 -11.29
N ILE A 199 -19.48 -2.11 -10.60
CA ILE A 199 -18.27 -2.86 -10.81
C ILE A 199 -18.59 -4.07 -11.69
N GLN A 200 -17.80 -4.25 -12.72
CA GLN A 200 -17.84 -5.39 -13.62
C GLN A 200 -16.58 -6.21 -13.45
N PHE A 201 -16.74 -7.51 -13.26
CA PHE A 201 -15.64 -8.45 -13.20
C PHE A 201 -15.45 -9.16 -14.55
N ASP A 202 -14.30 -9.78 -14.72
CA ASP A 202 -13.91 -10.53 -15.92
C ASP A 202 -14.66 -11.87 -16.10
N ASP A 203 -15.41 -12.33 -15.10
CA ASP A 203 -16.41 -13.40 -15.24
C ASP A 203 -17.79 -12.89 -15.69
N ALA A 204 -17.84 -11.68 -16.21
CA ALA A 204 -19.03 -10.96 -16.65
C ALA A 204 -20.03 -10.59 -15.52
N SER A 205 -19.77 -10.93 -14.27
CA SER A 205 -20.65 -10.50 -13.17
C SER A 205 -20.57 -8.98 -12.97
N VAL A 206 -21.74 -8.38 -12.69
CA VAL A 206 -21.90 -6.93 -12.46
C VAL A 206 -22.56 -6.72 -11.12
N HIS A 207 -22.01 -5.80 -10.32
CA HIS A 207 -22.53 -5.45 -9.02
C HIS A 207 -22.64 -3.93 -8.86
N ALA A 208 -23.70 -3.45 -8.25
CA ALA A 208 -23.77 -2.06 -7.84
C ALA A 208 -22.76 -1.80 -6.72
N THR A 209 -22.08 -0.65 -6.77
CA THR A 209 -21.27 -0.22 -5.63
C THR A 209 -22.19 0.39 -4.56
N THR A 210 -21.81 0.26 -3.30
CA THR A 210 -22.58 0.77 -2.14
C THR A 210 -21.83 1.91 -1.45
N ARG A 211 -22.56 2.73 -0.71
CA ARG A 211 -21.97 3.75 0.18
C ARG A 211 -21.66 3.16 1.55
#